data_2f5061a5c435f9cb06274fcba5288680
#
_entry.id   2f5061a5c435f9cb06274fcba5288680
#
_cell.length_a   1.000
_cell.length_b   1.000
_cell.length_c   1.000
_cell.angle_alpha   90.00
_cell.angle_beta   90.00
_cell.angle_gamma   90.00
#
_symmetry.space_group_name_H-M   'P 1'
#
loop_
_entity.id
_entity.type
_entity.pdbx_description
1 polymer ?
#
loop_
_entity_poly.entity_id
_entity_poly.type
_entity_poly.pdbx_seq_one_letter_code
_entity_poly.pdbx_strand_id
1 'polypeptide(L)'
;ELYVPAEEAGALWEYLLGQGKEFGLQPYGALAMQSLRIEKALPLYGPDISEEINPFQLGTERWIRFDKRDFIGRDALLRIQEQGIDERWVGLHVDSKSAVQSGDEIYSVGDIATGKRKRKSGAEAGEEEDNVTPGAPIGRVTSSAIGYSVGKTLALAYLRTSHAWNGARVVIMNAGRPIQATVAATPFFDPSGARMRAKASDAPRRKK
;
A
#
# COMPACT_ATOMS: atom_id res chain seq x y z
N GLU A 1 21.48 -0.10 11.29
CA GLU A 1 22.13 -0.76 10.13
C GLU A 1 23.61 -0.99 10.42
N LEU A 2 24.15 -2.12 9.91
CA LEU A 2 25.57 -2.50 10.06
C LEU A 2 26.17 -2.64 8.66
N TYR A 3 27.23 -1.90 8.40
CA TYR A 3 27.96 -1.93 7.13
C TYR A 3 29.31 -2.58 7.36
N VAL A 4 29.55 -3.69 6.67
CA VAL A 4 30.79 -4.47 6.79
C VAL A 4 31.27 -4.88 5.39
N PRO A 5 32.57 -5.23 5.21
CA PRO A 5 33.05 -5.88 4.01
C PRO A 5 32.20 -7.12 3.67
N ALA A 6 31.97 -7.39 2.39
CA ALA A 6 31.09 -8.49 1.96
C ALA A 6 31.55 -9.85 2.47
N GLU A 7 32.88 -10.09 2.54
CA GLU A 7 33.50 -11.30 3.03
C GLU A 7 33.27 -11.54 4.54
N GLU A 8 33.02 -10.50 5.31
CA GLU A 8 32.78 -10.59 6.76
C GLU A 8 31.26 -10.67 7.11
N ALA A 9 30.37 -10.42 6.14
CA ALA A 9 28.92 -10.37 6.39
C ALA A 9 28.38 -11.68 6.97
N GLY A 10 28.85 -12.83 6.50
CA GLY A 10 28.44 -14.14 7.01
C GLY A 10 28.85 -14.35 8.47
N ALA A 11 30.09 -14.03 8.80
CA ALA A 11 30.62 -14.16 10.17
C ALA A 11 29.86 -13.22 11.14
N LEU A 12 29.58 -12.00 10.74
CA LEU A 12 28.79 -11.06 11.53
C LEU A 12 27.34 -11.56 11.74
N TRP A 13 26.71 -12.12 10.72
CA TRP A 13 25.39 -12.71 10.82
C TRP A 13 25.31 -13.83 11.86
N GLU A 14 26.24 -14.81 11.78
CA GLU A 14 26.30 -15.92 12.75
C GLU A 14 26.59 -15.41 14.17
N TYR A 15 27.51 -14.44 14.30
CA TYR A 15 27.82 -13.82 15.58
C TYR A 15 26.58 -13.16 16.21
N LEU A 16 25.84 -12.36 15.44
CA LEU A 16 24.62 -11.68 15.92
C LEU A 16 23.54 -12.67 16.34
N LEU A 17 23.32 -13.72 15.55
CA LEU A 17 22.33 -14.76 15.90
C LEU A 17 22.75 -15.50 17.19
N GLY A 18 24.04 -15.81 17.35
CA GLY A 18 24.58 -16.44 18.53
C GLY A 18 24.40 -15.59 19.79
N GLN A 19 24.82 -14.34 19.76
CA GLN A 19 24.69 -13.40 20.88
C GLN A 19 23.24 -13.00 21.16
N GLY A 20 22.43 -12.89 20.12
CA GLY A 20 21.02 -12.50 20.24
C GLY A 20 20.10 -13.59 20.75
N LYS A 21 20.55 -14.84 20.81
CA LYS A 21 19.73 -16.01 21.19
C LYS A 21 19.10 -15.85 22.59
N GLU A 22 19.88 -15.39 23.56
CA GLU A 22 19.40 -15.16 24.93
C GLU A 22 18.35 -14.05 25.01
N PHE A 23 18.36 -13.10 24.07
CA PHE A 23 17.37 -12.01 23.96
C PHE A 23 16.19 -12.38 23.08
N GLY A 24 16.14 -13.62 22.54
CA GLY A 24 15.07 -14.09 21.66
C GLY A 24 15.14 -13.47 20.25
N LEU A 25 16.33 -13.08 19.80
CA LEU A 25 16.55 -12.60 18.44
C LEU A 25 16.16 -13.67 17.42
N GLN A 26 15.38 -13.27 16.44
CA GLN A 26 14.98 -14.13 15.32
C GLN A 26 15.10 -13.34 14.01
N PRO A 27 15.62 -13.97 12.94
CA PRO A 27 15.62 -13.34 11.63
C PRO A 27 14.18 -13.26 11.06
N TYR A 28 13.94 -12.26 10.22
CA TYR A 28 12.73 -12.18 9.43
C TYR A 28 13.06 -11.77 8.00
N GLY A 29 12.24 -12.18 7.05
CA GLY A 29 12.47 -11.92 5.63
C GLY A 29 11.87 -10.60 5.14
N ALA A 30 12.31 -10.16 3.96
CA ALA A 30 11.83 -8.94 3.31
C ALA A 30 10.30 -8.92 3.09
N LEU A 31 9.68 -10.09 2.82
CA LEU A 31 8.22 -10.19 2.66
C LEU A 31 7.46 -9.88 3.96
N ALA A 32 8.01 -10.25 5.12
CA ALA A 32 7.44 -9.90 6.41
C ALA A 32 7.50 -8.37 6.63
N MET A 33 8.64 -7.75 6.30
CA MET A 33 8.79 -6.29 6.37
C MET A 33 7.81 -5.59 5.41
N GLN A 34 7.61 -6.12 4.20
CA GLN A 34 6.65 -5.59 3.23
C GLN A 34 5.22 -5.60 3.80
N SER A 35 4.78 -6.71 4.41
CA SER A 35 3.47 -6.79 5.06
C SER A 35 3.34 -5.76 6.19
N LEU A 36 4.32 -5.69 7.09
CA LEU A 36 4.30 -4.79 8.23
C LEU A 36 4.26 -3.31 7.83
N ARG A 37 5.07 -2.90 6.82
CA ARG A 37 5.10 -1.52 6.38
C ARG A 37 3.78 -1.10 5.71
N ILE A 38 3.14 -2.02 4.95
CA ILE A 38 1.85 -1.76 4.31
C ILE A 38 0.74 -1.67 5.36
N GLU A 39 0.70 -2.55 6.37
CA GLU A 39 -0.23 -2.43 7.49
C GLU A 39 -0.13 -1.07 8.19
N LYS A 40 1.07 -0.51 8.27
CA LYS A 40 1.33 0.81 8.86
C LYS A 40 1.20 1.96 7.86
N ALA A 41 0.93 1.65 6.59
CA ALA A 41 0.90 2.61 5.49
C ALA A 41 2.19 3.45 5.44
N LEU A 42 3.34 2.79 5.53
CA LEU A 42 4.63 3.43 5.35
C LEU A 42 5.04 3.31 3.88
N PRO A 43 5.20 4.44 3.17
CA PRO A 43 5.57 4.42 1.77
C PRO A 43 7.02 3.97 1.59
N LEU A 44 7.28 3.30 0.47
CA LEU A 44 8.62 2.87 0.07
C LEU A 44 9.05 3.67 -1.16
N TYR A 45 10.30 4.16 -1.15
CA TYR A 45 10.88 4.82 -2.32
C TYR A 45 11.02 3.81 -3.47
N GLY A 46 10.64 4.24 -4.64
CA GLY A 46 10.50 3.44 -5.85
C GLY A 46 9.03 3.15 -6.16
N PRO A 47 8.38 2.20 -5.51
CA PRO A 47 7.00 1.87 -5.83
C PRO A 47 5.97 2.94 -5.40
N ASP A 48 6.13 3.53 -4.20
CA ASP A 48 5.15 4.46 -3.64
C ASP A 48 5.58 5.93 -3.76
N ILE A 49 6.87 6.22 -3.77
CA ILE A 49 7.43 7.56 -3.85
C ILE A 49 8.46 7.63 -4.98
N SER A 50 8.38 8.66 -5.80
CA SER A 50 9.38 9.03 -6.79
C SER A 50 9.63 10.53 -6.76
N GLU A 51 10.53 11.02 -7.59
CA GLU A 51 10.79 12.47 -7.76
C GLU A 51 9.59 13.23 -8.35
N GLU A 52 8.64 12.51 -8.96
CA GLU A 52 7.43 13.09 -9.55
C GLU A 52 6.30 13.30 -8.51
N ILE A 53 6.43 12.69 -7.33
CA ILE A 53 5.40 12.73 -6.28
C ILE A 53 5.71 13.84 -5.28
N ASN A 54 4.76 14.74 -5.11
CA ASN A 54 4.87 15.80 -4.11
C ASN A 54 4.24 15.41 -2.75
N PRO A 55 4.59 16.11 -1.66
CA PRO A 55 4.10 15.79 -0.32
C PRO A 55 2.57 15.87 -0.15
N PHE A 56 1.86 16.68 -0.95
CA PHE A 56 0.40 16.79 -0.88
C PHE A 56 -0.27 15.55 -1.48
N GLN A 57 0.27 15.02 -2.58
CA GLN A 57 -0.20 13.76 -3.15
C GLN A 57 0.01 12.60 -2.17
N LEU A 58 1.14 12.58 -1.46
CA LEU A 58 1.47 11.53 -0.48
C LEU A 58 0.71 11.67 0.84
N GLY A 59 0.11 12.84 1.14
CA GLY A 59 -0.55 13.09 2.42
C GLY A 59 0.41 13.38 3.56
N THR A 60 1.59 13.93 3.26
CA THR A 60 2.66 14.24 4.23
C THR A 60 2.82 15.75 4.46
N GLU A 61 1.92 16.56 3.97
CA GLU A 61 1.92 18.02 4.09
C GLU A 61 2.01 18.52 5.53
N ARG A 62 1.51 17.75 6.52
CA ARG A 62 1.59 18.08 7.95
C ARG A 62 3.02 18.21 8.49
N TRP A 63 4.01 17.69 7.77
CA TRP A 63 5.43 17.80 8.16
C TRP A 63 6.13 18.99 7.53
N ILE A 64 5.45 19.74 6.65
CA ILE A 64 5.98 20.94 6.03
C ILE A 64 5.65 22.15 6.89
N ARG A 65 6.69 22.89 7.27
CA ARG A 65 6.57 24.13 8.05
C ARG A 65 6.76 25.33 7.14
N PHE A 66 5.67 25.93 6.67
CA PHE A 66 5.70 27.11 5.82
C PHE A 66 6.01 28.42 6.60
N ASP A 67 5.85 28.38 7.93
CA ASP A 67 6.13 29.48 8.86
C ASP A 67 7.60 29.63 9.24
N LYS A 68 8.45 28.67 8.86
CA LYS A 68 9.90 28.79 9.05
C LYS A 68 10.54 29.67 7.98
N ARG A 69 11.85 30.00 8.17
CA ARG A 69 12.66 30.67 7.13
C ARG A 69 12.56 29.94 5.80
N ASP A 70 12.90 30.64 4.73
CA ASP A 70 12.90 30.11 3.37
C ASP A 70 13.67 28.78 3.25
N PHE A 71 13.22 27.92 2.34
CA PHE A 71 13.83 26.63 2.03
C PHE A 71 13.62 26.26 0.57
N ILE A 72 14.51 25.43 0.04
CA ILE A 72 14.45 24.97 -1.36
C ILE A 72 13.12 24.27 -1.61
N GLY A 73 12.37 24.70 -2.63
CA GLY A 73 11.08 24.15 -3.01
C GLY A 73 9.85 24.78 -2.34
N ARG A 74 10.02 25.75 -1.42
CA ARG A 74 8.91 26.42 -0.73
C ARG A 74 7.87 27.01 -1.70
N ASP A 75 8.32 27.79 -2.67
CA ASP A 75 7.43 28.45 -3.65
C ASP A 75 6.75 27.46 -4.57
N ALA A 76 7.42 26.36 -4.93
CA ALA A 76 6.81 25.28 -5.71
C ALA A 76 5.69 24.60 -4.91
N LEU A 77 5.91 24.33 -3.64
CA LEU A 77 4.89 23.74 -2.76
C LEU A 77 3.71 24.69 -2.54
N LEU A 78 3.92 25.99 -2.40
CA LEU A 78 2.84 26.96 -2.31
C LEU A 78 1.98 26.99 -3.57
N ARG A 79 2.62 26.98 -4.76
CA ARG A 79 1.87 26.88 -6.03
C ARG A 79 1.04 25.60 -6.12
N ILE A 80 1.58 24.45 -5.71
CA ILE A 80 0.82 23.18 -5.69
C ILE A 80 -0.36 23.28 -4.72
N GLN A 81 -0.16 23.90 -3.57
CA GLN A 81 -1.23 24.09 -2.59
C GLN A 81 -2.38 24.95 -3.14
N GLU A 82 -2.07 26.00 -3.92
CA GLU A 82 -3.05 26.88 -4.59
C GLU A 82 -3.78 26.16 -5.73
N GLN A 83 -3.05 25.41 -6.55
CA GLN A 83 -3.60 24.68 -7.71
C GLN A 83 -4.40 23.42 -7.31
N GLY A 84 -4.07 22.85 -6.15
CA GLY A 84 -4.57 21.54 -5.73
C GLY A 84 -3.78 20.37 -6.34
N ILE A 85 -4.27 19.17 -6.09
CA ILE A 85 -3.70 17.91 -6.59
C ILE A 85 -4.77 17.10 -7.34
N ASP A 86 -4.38 16.42 -8.41
CA ASP A 86 -5.29 15.59 -9.20
C ASP A 86 -5.44 14.18 -8.64
N GLU A 87 -4.40 13.67 -7.98
CA GLU A 87 -4.38 12.33 -7.38
C GLU A 87 -3.86 12.37 -5.94
N ARG A 88 -4.30 11.41 -5.12
CA ARG A 88 -3.85 11.23 -3.74
C ARG A 88 -3.54 9.78 -3.46
N TRP A 89 -2.47 9.57 -2.69
CA TRP A 89 -2.09 8.27 -2.17
C TRP A 89 -3.03 7.83 -1.05
N VAL A 90 -3.58 6.63 -1.17
CA VAL A 90 -4.60 6.08 -0.29
C VAL A 90 -4.32 4.62 0.04
N GLY A 91 -4.94 4.14 1.10
CA GLY A 91 -5.00 2.71 1.42
C GLY A 91 -6.26 2.06 0.88
N LEU A 92 -6.16 0.80 0.51
CA LEU A 92 -7.27 -0.01 0.01
C LEU A 92 -7.38 -1.32 0.81
N HIS A 93 -8.60 -1.68 1.20
CA HIS A 93 -8.96 -3.06 1.51
C HIS A 93 -9.34 -3.76 0.20
N VAL A 94 -8.67 -4.86 -0.12
CA VAL A 94 -8.86 -5.60 -1.37
C VAL A 94 -9.62 -6.89 -1.09
N ASP A 95 -10.69 -7.13 -1.83
CA ASP A 95 -11.53 -8.33 -1.69
C ASP A 95 -10.90 -9.52 -2.44
N SER A 96 -9.70 -9.90 -2.02
CA SER A 96 -8.92 -11.01 -2.55
C SER A 96 -8.15 -11.70 -1.44
N LYS A 97 -7.87 -12.99 -1.60
CA LYS A 97 -6.97 -13.75 -0.72
C LYS A 97 -5.49 -13.60 -1.10
N SER A 98 -5.21 -13.04 -2.26
CA SER A 98 -3.86 -12.82 -2.78
C SER A 98 -3.61 -11.33 -2.97
N ALA A 99 -2.36 -10.90 -2.79
CA ALA A 99 -1.94 -9.54 -3.10
C ALA A 99 -2.12 -9.25 -4.61
N VAL A 100 -2.50 -8.02 -4.92
CA VAL A 100 -2.53 -7.48 -6.27
C VAL A 100 -1.14 -6.98 -6.66
N GLN A 101 -0.91 -6.63 -7.92
CA GLN A 101 0.42 -6.24 -8.39
C GLN A 101 0.60 -4.72 -8.38
N SER A 102 1.83 -4.28 -8.19
CA SER A 102 2.21 -2.88 -8.46
C SER A 102 2.02 -2.59 -9.95
N GLY A 103 1.38 -1.46 -10.26
CA GLY A 103 1.02 -1.09 -11.63
C GLY A 103 -0.37 -1.51 -12.05
N ASP A 104 -1.07 -2.38 -11.30
CA ASP A 104 -2.46 -2.73 -11.60
C ASP A 104 -3.31 -1.46 -11.65
N GLU A 105 -4.07 -1.30 -12.73
CA GLU A 105 -4.94 -0.15 -12.94
C GLU A 105 -6.20 -0.24 -12.08
N ILE A 106 -6.68 0.91 -11.65
CA ILE A 106 -7.88 1.03 -10.82
C ILE A 106 -8.95 1.80 -11.57
N TYR A 107 -10.19 1.31 -11.49
CA TYR A 107 -11.33 1.83 -12.21
C TYR A 107 -12.48 2.18 -11.26
N SER A 108 -13.34 3.10 -11.67
CA SER A 108 -14.62 3.34 -11.01
C SER A 108 -15.54 2.13 -11.20
N VAL A 109 -16.34 1.82 -10.18
CA VAL A 109 -17.32 0.71 -10.24
C VAL A 109 -18.32 0.93 -11.39
N GLY A 110 -18.66 2.18 -11.71
CA GLY A 110 -19.59 2.50 -12.79
C GLY A 110 -19.01 2.33 -14.20
N ASP A 111 -17.68 2.38 -14.34
CA ASP A 111 -17.00 2.33 -15.64
C ASP A 111 -16.62 0.92 -16.07
N ILE A 112 -16.90 -0.08 -15.25
CA ILE A 112 -16.72 -1.48 -15.60
C ILE A 112 -18.04 -2.00 -16.11
N ALA A 113 -18.23 -1.97 -17.44
CA ALA A 113 -19.36 -2.59 -18.09
C ALA A 113 -19.24 -4.11 -17.98
N THR A 114 -20.01 -4.73 -17.07
CA THR A 114 -20.23 -6.17 -17.10
C THR A 114 -21.07 -6.48 -18.33
N GLY A 115 -20.43 -6.90 -19.41
CA GLY A 115 -21.09 -7.35 -20.63
C GLY A 115 -21.92 -8.60 -20.34
N LYS A 116 -23.19 -8.44 -19.96
CA LYS A 116 -24.16 -9.53 -19.98
C LYS A 116 -24.42 -9.90 -21.43
N ARG A 117 -23.69 -10.85 -21.99
CA ARG A 117 -24.07 -11.47 -23.25
C ARG A 117 -25.36 -12.24 -23.08
N LYS A 118 -26.41 -11.89 -23.87
CA LYS A 118 -27.60 -12.73 -24.03
C LYS A 118 -27.13 -14.08 -24.56
N ARG A 119 -27.34 -15.14 -23.76
CA ARG A 119 -27.17 -16.54 -24.24
C ARG A 119 -27.97 -16.75 -25.51
N LYS A 120 -27.30 -17.01 -26.63
CA LYS A 120 -27.92 -17.72 -27.76
C LYS A 120 -27.98 -19.20 -27.35
N SER A 121 -29.20 -19.72 -27.27
CA SER A 121 -29.45 -21.14 -27.06
C SER A 121 -28.74 -21.96 -28.15
N GLY A 122 -27.76 -22.82 -27.78
CA GLY A 122 -27.22 -23.83 -28.67
C GLY A 122 -25.69 -23.82 -28.89
N ALA A 123 -24.85 -23.43 -27.93
CA ALA A 123 -23.40 -23.64 -28.05
C ALA A 123 -22.86 -24.34 -26.78
N GLU A 124 -21.97 -25.30 -27.03
CA GLU A 124 -21.29 -26.13 -26.01
C GLU A 124 -20.50 -25.30 -25.02
N ALA A 125 -20.36 -25.82 -23.78
CA ALA A 125 -19.71 -25.18 -22.64
C ALA A 125 -18.21 -24.98 -22.88
N GLY A 126 -17.84 -23.82 -23.43
CA GLY A 126 -16.50 -23.26 -23.33
C GLY A 126 -16.46 -22.28 -22.17
N GLU A 127 -15.35 -22.22 -21.44
CA GLU A 127 -15.13 -21.26 -20.39
C GLU A 127 -15.36 -19.84 -20.94
N GLU A 128 -16.43 -19.18 -20.48
CA GLU A 128 -16.74 -17.80 -20.86
C GLU A 128 -15.76 -16.90 -20.12
N GLU A 129 -14.74 -16.39 -20.78
CA GLU A 129 -14.00 -15.23 -20.34
C GLU A 129 -14.96 -14.04 -20.29
N ASP A 130 -15.26 -13.53 -19.10
CA ASP A 130 -15.98 -12.28 -18.89
C ASP A 130 -15.16 -11.13 -19.51
N ASN A 131 -15.53 -10.74 -20.72
CA ASN A 131 -14.86 -9.67 -21.46
C ASN A 131 -15.28 -8.32 -20.85
N VAL A 132 -14.55 -7.89 -19.82
CA VAL A 132 -14.75 -6.60 -19.12
C VAL A 132 -14.06 -5.51 -19.94
N THR A 133 -14.83 -4.58 -20.49
CA THR A 133 -14.28 -3.39 -21.14
C THR A 133 -14.26 -2.25 -20.11
N PRO A 134 -13.11 -1.94 -19.52
CA PRO A 134 -13.01 -0.85 -18.57
C PRO A 134 -13.06 0.52 -19.26
N GLY A 135 -13.58 1.52 -18.55
CA GLY A 135 -13.45 2.94 -18.91
C GLY A 135 -12.01 3.46 -18.75
N ALA A 136 -11.84 4.75 -18.59
CA ALA A 136 -10.53 5.32 -18.29
C ALA A 136 -10.12 4.99 -16.83
N PRO A 137 -8.85 4.59 -16.56
CA PRO A 137 -8.39 4.32 -15.21
C PRO A 137 -8.45 5.59 -14.35
N ILE A 138 -8.84 5.42 -13.11
CA ILE A 138 -8.89 6.48 -12.08
C ILE A 138 -7.69 6.44 -11.15
N GLY A 139 -6.81 5.46 -11.30
CA GLY A 139 -5.63 5.32 -10.47
C GLY A 139 -4.84 4.06 -10.75
N ARG A 140 -3.85 3.81 -9.88
CA ARG A 140 -2.95 2.65 -9.97
C ARG A 140 -2.53 2.17 -8.59
N VAL A 141 -2.35 0.85 -8.46
CA VAL A 141 -1.75 0.24 -7.27
C VAL A 141 -0.24 0.52 -7.26
N THR A 142 0.30 0.89 -6.12
CA THR A 142 1.75 1.06 -5.93
C THR A 142 2.37 -0.09 -5.15
N SER A 143 1.67 -0.58 -4.14
CA SER A 143 2.14 -1.67 -3.29
C SER A 143 0.98 -2.50 -2.77
N SER A 144 1.20 -3.80 -2.54
CA SER A 144 0.19 -4.66 -1.94
C SER A 144 0.83 -5.78 -1.12
N ALA A 145 0.13 -6.22 -0.08
CA ALA A 145 0.49 -7.38 0.72
C ALA A 145 -0.73 -7.93 1.47
N ILE A 146 -0.57 -9.15 1.97
CA ILE A 146 -1.50 -9.70 2.96
C ILE A 146 -1.16 -9.04 4.30
N GLY A 147 -2.14 -8.34 4.89
CA GLY A 147 -2.03 -7.77 6.23
C GLY A 147 -2.42 -8.81 7.28
N TYR A 148 -1.44 -9.53 7.78
CA TYR A 148 -1.67 -10.61 8.74
C TYR A 148 -2.27 -10.12 10.07
N SER A 149 -1.88 -8.93 10.54
CA SER A 149 -2.44 -8.34 11.77
C SER A 149 -3.86 -7.81 11.55
N VAL A 150 -4.20 -7.42 10.33
CA VAL A 150 -5.51 -6.88 9.94
C VAL A 150 -6.46 -7.99 9.46
N GLY A 151 -5.90 -9.13 9.01
CA GLY A 151 -6.66 -10.26 8.46
C GLY A 151 -7.27 -9.98 7.09
N LYS A 152 -6.67 -9.06 6.31
CA LYS A 152 -7.16 -8.64 4.99
C LYS A 152 -6.01 -8.47 4.01
N THR A 153 -6.30 -8.59 2.74
CA THR A 153 -5.39 -8.10 1.70
C THR A 153 -5.47 -6.58 1.64
N LEU A 154 -4.31 -5.94 1.65
CA LEU A 154 -4.14 -4.50 1.67
C LEU A 154 -3.40 -4.05 0.41
N ALA A 155 -3.76 -2.87 -0.09
CA ALA A 155 -2.97 -2.20 -1.12
C ALA A 155 -2.81 -0.72 -0.78
N LEU A 156 -1.76 -0.13 -1.35
CA LEU A 156 -1.49 1.30 -1.39
C LEU A 156 -1.57 1.73 -2.85
N ALA A 157 -2.17 2.88 -3.12
CA ALA A 157 -2.50 3.28 -4.48
C ALA A 157 -2.55 4.80 -4.61
N TYR A 158 -2.30 5.33 -5.80
CA TYR A 158 -2.74 6.67 -6.17
C TYR A 158 -4.09 6.61 -6.84
N LEU A 159 -5.03 7.43 -6.38
CA LEU A 159 -6.36 7.61 -6.96
C LEU A 159 -6.60 9.08 -7.28
N ARG A 160 -7.36 9.35 -8.34
CA ARG A 160 -7.92 10.69 -8.57
C ARG A 160 -8.64 11.17 -7.31
N THR A 161 -8.44 12.43 -6.94
CA THR A 161 -8.98 13.01 -5.69
C THR A 161 -10.49 12.86 -5.55
N SER A 162 -11.23 12.88 -6.66
CA SER A 162 -12.68 12.62 -6.69
C SER A 162 -13.08 11.23 -6.18
N HIS A 163 -12.16 10.26 -6.14
CA HIS A 163 -12.38 8.89 -5.69
C HIS A 163 -11.56 8.52 -4.44
N ALA A 164 -10.72 9.44 -3.94
CA ALA A 164 -9.77 9.19 -2.85
C ALA A 164 -10.35 9.43 -1.44
N TRP A 165 -11.63 9.11 -1.22
CA TRP A 165 -12.30 9.27 0.08
C TRP A 165 -12.60 7.92 0.74
N ASN A 166 -12.52 7.85 2.07
CA ASN A 166 -12.73 6.62 2.83
C ASN A 166 -14.13 6.03 2.58
N GLY A 167 -14.18 4.77 2.20
CA GLY A 167 -15.42 4.07 1.84
C GLY A 167 -15.72 4.08 0.34
N ALA A 168 -14.97 4.81 -0.50
CA ALA A 168 -15.14 4.74 -1.95
C ALA A 168 -14.87 3.32 -2.44
N ARG A 169 -15.76 2.80 -3.26
CA ARG A 169 -15.63 1.48 -3.90
C ARG A 169 -14.98 1.66 -5.26
N VAL A 170 -13.98 0.83 -5.52
CA VAL A 170 -13.21 0.83 -6.76
C VAL A 170 -12.98 -0.61 -7.22
N VAL A 171 -12.52 -0.77 -8.45
CA VAL A 171 -12.16 -2.08 -9.00
C VAL A 171 -10.73 -2.06 -9.50
N ILE A 172 -9.94 -3.01 -9.04
CA ILE A 172 -8.55 -3.23 -9.48
C ILE A 172 -8.57 -4.27 -10.59
N MET A 173 -7.92 -3.97 -11.70
CA MET A 173 -7.77 -4.93 -12.81
C MET A 173 -6.45 -5.68 -12.65
N ASN A 174 -6.51 -6.89 -12.07
CA ASN A 174 -5.33 -7.72 -11.86
C ASN A 174 -5.31 -8.88 -12.87
N ALA A 175 -4.33 -8.89 -13.75
CA ALA A 175 -4.18 -9.89 -14.83
C ALA A 175 -5.50 -10.10 -15.62
N GLY A 176 -6.19 -9.01 -15.97
CA GLY A 176 -7.45 -9.05 -16.73
C GLY A 176 -8.68 -9.43 -15.89
N ARG A 177 -8.54 -9.65 -14.57
CA ARG A 177 -9.65 -10.01 -13.68
C ARG A 177 -10.01 -8.82 -12.78
N PRO A 178 -11.29 -8.43 -12.70
CA PRO A 178 -11.74 -7.37 -11.83
C PRO A 178 -11.80 -7.84 -10.37
N ILE A 179 -11.13 -7.10 -9.47
CA ILE A 179 -11.14 -7.35 -8.03
C ILE A 179 -11.73 -6.11 -7.35
N GLN A 180 -12.75 -6.31 -6.53
CA GLN A 180 -13.34 -5.24 -5.74
C GLN A 180 -12.37 -4.76 -4.67
N ALA A 181 -12.37 -3.45 -4.43
CA ALA A 181 -11.62 -2.86 -3.34
C ALA A 181 -12.36 -1.65 -2.76
N THR A 182 -12.03 -1.29 -1.53
CA THR A 182 -12.62 -0.16 -0.82
C THR A 182 -11.52 0.71 -0.25
N VAL A 183 -11.58 2.01 -0.48
CA VAL A 183 -10.67 2.98 0.12
C VAL A 183 -10.85 2.97 1.63
N ALA A 184 -9.76 2.83 2.35
CA ALA A 184 -9.73 2.68 3.79
C ALA A 184 -8.82 3.71 4.46
N ALA A 185 -9.18 4.07 5.69
CA ALA A 185 -8.33 4.93 6.51
C ALA A 185 -6.99 4.26 6.80
N THR A 186 -5.93 5.03 6.76
CA THR A 186 -4.55 4.62 7.09
C THR A 186 -4.06 5.36 8.34
N PRO A 187 -3.19 4.72 9.14
CA PRO A 187 -2.69 3.33 9.02
C PRO A 187 -3.77 2.27 9.24
N PHE A 188 -3.69 1.14 8.55
CA PHE A 188 -4.63 0.03 8.72
C PHE A 188 -4.51 -0.66 10.08
N PHE A 189 -3.30 -0.67 10.64
CA PHE A 189 -2.99 -1.29 11.92
C PHE A 189 -2.38 -0.27 12.89
N ASP A 190 -2.82 -0.30 14.16
CA ASP A 190 -2.38 0.59 15.24
C ASP A 190 -2.35 2.08 14.82
N PRO A 191 -3.48 2.66 14.38
CA PRO A 191 -3.53 4.02 13.85
C PRO A 191 -3.05 5.09 14.83
N SER A 192 -3.25 4.86 16.13
CA SER A 192 -2.75 5.76 17.18
C SER A 192 -1.26 5.61 17.47
N GLY A 193 -0.60 4.53 17.00
CA GLY A 193 0.77 4.20 17.35
C GLY A 193 0.95 3.79 18.82
N ALA A 194 -0.12 3.37 19.50
CA ALA A 194 -0.07 3.03 20.92
C ALA A 194 0.87 1.85 21.20
N ARG A 195 0.89 0.85 20.31
CA ARG A 195 1.79 -0.32 20.46
C ARG A 195 3.25 0.06 20.31
N MET A 196 3.58 1.00 19.45
CA MET A 196 4.95 1.49 19.28
C MET A 196 5.44 2.30 20.49
N ARG A 197 4.50 2.92 21.23
CA ARG A 197 4.82 3.72 22.43
C ARG A 197 4.65 2.94 23.74
N ALA A 198 4.11 1.72 23.68
CA ALA A 198 3.97 0.87 24.86
C ALA A 198 5.35 0.57 25.45
N LYS A 199 5.48 0.65 26.78
CA LYS A 199 6.70 0.24 27.46
C LYS A 199 6.84 -1.29 27.38
N ALA A 200 8.07 -1.79 27.42
CA ALA A 200 8.34 -3.23 27.40
C ALA A 200 7.62 -3.99 28.53
N SER A 201 7.36 -3.32 29.66
CA SER A 201 6.55 -3.83 30.78
C SER A 201 5.10 -4.14 30.42
N ASP A 202 4.57 -3.47 29.41
CA ASP A 202 3.16 -3.53 29.02
C ASP A 202 2.93 -4.55 27.89
N ALA A 203 3.99 -5.19 27.41
CA ALA A 203 3.91 -6.22 26.39
C ALA A 203 3.19 -7.45 26.92
N PRO A 204 2.18 -8.00 26.21
CA PRO A 204 1.53 -9.23 26.63
C PRO A 204 2.56 -10.35 26.70
N ARG A 205 2.69 -10.98 27.88
CA ARG A 205 3.58 -12.14 28.06
C ARG A 205 3.15 -13.21 27.06
N ARG A 206 4.04 -13.58 26.13
CA ARG A 206 3.81 -14.72 25.22
C ARG A 206 3.56 -15.93 26.10
N LYS A 207 2.37 -16.51 26.00
CA LYS A 207 2.11 -17.85 26.56
C LYS A 207 3.07 -18.82 25.84
N LYS A 208 3.88 -19.53 26.61
CA LYS A 208 4.78 -20.57 26.12
C LYS A 208 3.99 -21.73 25.51
#